data_cf9341aba10cabc5a93897f4002dfa08
#
_entry.id   cf9341aba10cabc5a93897f4002dfa08
#
_cell.length_a   1.000
_cell.length_b   1.000
_cell.length_c   1.000
_cell.angle_alpha   90.00
_cell.angle_beta   90.00
_cell.angle_gamma   90.00
#
_symmetry.space_group_name_H-M   'P 1'
#
loop_
_entity.id
_entity.type
_entity.pdbx_description
1 polymer ?
#
loop_
_entity_poly.entity_id
_entity_poly.type
_entity_poly.pdbx_seq_one_letter_code
_entity_poly.pdbx_strand_id
1 'polypeptide(L)'
;MKTSIKIIAIAVLFVASAAVTHAQQAKIGYIDFAKLVTEMPEYANMEKEMEKKYNEVEQERVKMVEEYQAAEKTFNEKASTYTQIVKQTKSQELAQMVQRIQNYTELAQQELAKAQQELTNPIVEKAKAAVAEVGKANGVTCVISKEVLVYTAPGALDLMPLVKKKLVPASTAK
;
A
#
# COMPACT_ATOMS: atom_id res chain seq x y z
N MET A 1 -5.45 -15.36 74.37
CA MET A 1 -6.23 -15.83 73.20
C MET A 1 -6.63 -14.74 72.22
N LYS A 2 -7.01 -13.56 72.62
CA LYS A 2 -7.43 -12.48 71.69
C LYS A 2 -6.30 -11.88 70.82
N THR A 3 -5.05 -11.91 71.29
CA THR A 3 -3.87 -11.40 70.54
C THR A 3 -3.40 -12.40 69.42
N SER A 4 -3.46 -13.70 69.68
CA SER A 4 -3.07 -14.74 68.73
C SER A 4 -3.99 -14.76 67.51
N ILE A 5 -5.28 -14.52 67.68
CA ILE A 5 -6.27 -14.48 66.60
C ILE A 5 -6.05 -13.24 65.68
N LYS A 6 -5.61 -12.14 66.24
CA LYS A 6 -5.31 -10.93 65.48
C LYS A 6 -4.07 -11.11 64.57
N ILE A 7 -3.05 -11.82 65.07
CA ILE A 7 -1.82 -12.11 64.31
C ILE A 7 -2.11 -13.04 63.14
N ILE A 8 -2.95 -14.07 63.34
CA ILE A 8 -3.37 -15.02 62.30
C ILE A 8 -4.20 -14.32 61.22
N ALA A 9 -5.10 -13.38 61.63
CA ALA A 9 -5.91 -12.61 60.66
C ALA A 9 -5.05 -11.70 59.75
N ILE A 10 -4.00 -11.05 60.31
CA ILE A 10 -3.08 -10.22 59.54
C ILE A 10 -2.21 -11.07 58.60
N ALA A 11 -1.77 -12.23 59.02
CA ALA A 11 -1.00 -13.15 58.17
C ALA A 11 -1.82 -13.69 56.97
N VAL A 12 -3.11 -13.99 57.17
CA VAL A 12 -4.01 -14.43 56.07
C VAL A 12 -4.27 -13.28 55.12
N LEU A 13 -4.37 -12.03 55.55
CA LEU A 13 -4.55 -10.87 54.67
C LEU A 13 -3.31 -10.61 53.83
N PHE A 14 -2.11 -10.87 54.34
CA PHE A 14 -0.85 -10.69 53.60
C PHE A 14 -0.62 -11.78 52.55
N VAL A 15 -1.09 -13.02 52.78
CA VAL A 15 -1.01 -14.09 51.78
C VAL A 15 -2.02 -13.91 50.65
N ALA A 16 -3.18 -13.30 50.92
CA ALA A 16 -4.19 -13.01 49.92
C ALA A 16 -3.77 -11.85 48.95
N SER A 17 -2.90 -10.94 49.36
CA SER A 17 -2.41 -9.86 48.54
C SER A 17 -1.25 -10.28 47.60
N ALA A 18 -0.60 -11.40 47.81
CA ALA A 18 0.47 -11.92 46.94
C ALA A 18 -0.04 -12.64 45.68
N ALA A 19 -1.35 -12.85 45.51
CA ALA A 19 -1.92 -13.67 44.46
C ALA A 19 -2.34 -12.89 43.18
N VAL A 20 -2.10 -11.59 43.07
CA VAL A 20 -2.69 -10.77 41.97
C VAL A 20 -1.68 -9.93 41.20
N THR A 21 -0.45 -10.35 41.06
CA THR A 21 0.44 -9.72 40.08
C THR A 21 0.89 -10.71 39.00
N HIS A 22 -0.03 -11.34 38.31
CA HIS A 22 0.24 -11.70 36.92
C HIS A 22 0.20 -10.41 36.13
N ALA A 23 1.30 -9.69 36.11
CA ALA A 23 1.56 -8.71 35.05
C ALA A 23 1.43 -9.51 33.74
N GLN A 24 0.31 -9.36 33.04
CA GLN A 24 0.13 -9.94 31.72
C GLN A 24 1.30 -9.42 30.88
N GLN A 25 2.32 -10.26 30.69
CA GLN A 25 3.43 -9.92 29.81
C GLN A 25 2.83 -9.56 28.46
N ALA A 26 2.97 -8.27 28.07
CA ALA A 26 2.45 -7.77 26.81
C ALA A 26 3.03 -8.62 25.69
N LYS A 27 2.19 -9.45 25.07
CA LYS A 27 2.61 -10.33 23.99
C LYS A 27 2.74 -9.48 22.73
N ILE A 28 3.96 -9.36 22.23
CA ILE A 28 4.26 -8.63 21.01
C ILE A 28 4.35 -9.62 19.87
N GLY A 29 3.64 -9.35 18.78
CA GLY A 29 3.75 -10.07 17.53
C GLY A 29 4.47 -9.22 16.49
N TYR A 30 4.95 -9.85 15.44
CA TYR A 30 5.51 -9.16 14.28
C TYR A 30 4.98 -9.77 12.98
N ILE A 31 5.03 -9.00 11.91
CA ILE A 31 4.64 -9.43 10.57
C ILE A 31 5.40 -8.62 9.51
N ASP A 32 5.78 -9.27 8.42
CA ASP A 32 6.21 -8.60 7.21
C ASP A 32 4.97 -8.09 6.45
N PHE A 33 4.56 -6.86 6.80
CA PHE A 33 3.30 -6.32 6.31
C PHE A 33 3.34 -6.01 4.81
N ALA A 34 4.46 -5.51 4.29
CA ALA A 34 4.64 -5.23 2.87
C ALA A 34 4.52 -6.52 2.05
N LYS A 35 5.22 -7.57 2.48
CA LYS A 35 5.14 -8.89 1.87
C LYS A 35 3.73 -9.50 1.95
N LEU A 36 3.03 -9.32 3.07
CA LEU A 36 1.65 -9.78 3.20
C LEU A 36 0.76 -9.16 2.12
N VAL A 37 0.83 -7.84 1.96
CA VAL A 37 0.03 -7.08 0.99
C VAL A 37 0.33 -7.54 -0.45
N THR A 38 1.61 -7.66 -0.80
CA THR A 38 2.02 -8.06 -2.17
C THR A 38 1.67 -9.52 -2.51
N GLU A 39 1.52 -10.39 -1.52
CA GLU A 39 1.12 -11.78 -1.73
C GLU A 39 -0.42 -11.99 -1.75
N MET A 40 -1.20 -10.94 -1.52
CA MET A 40 -2.68 -11.03 -1.61
C MET A 40 -3.11 -11.14 -3.08
N PRO A 41 -4.11 -11.99 -3.41
CA PRO A 41 -4.60 -12.12 -4.79
C PRO A 41 -5.18 -10.82 -5.35
N GLU A 42 -5.72 -9.97 -4.50
CA GLU A 42 -6.21 -8.64 -4.89
C GLU A 42 -5.08 -7.73 -5.36
N TYR A 43 -3.86 -7.89 -4.83
CA TYR A 43 -2.69 -7.13 -5.28
C TYR A 43 -2.32 -7.47 -6.72
N ALA A 44 -2.31 -8.76 -7.07
CA ALA A 44 -2.07 -9.19 -8.46
C ALA A 44 -3.13 -8.67 -9.44
N ASN A 45 -4.38 -8.52 -8.99
CA ASN A 45 -5.43 -7.91 -9.82
C ASN A 45 -5.22 -6.40 -9.97
N MET A 46 -4.83 -5.72 -8.90
CA MET A 46 -4.48 -4.30 -8.92
C MET A 46 -3.33 -4.02 -9.89
N GLU A 47 -2.27 -4.87 -9.88
CA GLU A 47 -1.15 -4.73 -10.82
C GLU A 47 -1.61 -4.81 -12.28
N LYS A 48 -2.49 -5.76 -12.61
CA LYS A 48 -3.06 -5.89 -13.97
C LYS A 48 -3.91 -4.68 -14.36
N GLU A 49 -4.70 -4.16 -13.45
CA GLU A 49 -5.49 -2.95 -13.72
C GLU A 49 -4.59 -1.72 -13.91
N MET A 50 -3.54 -1.60 -13.11
CA MET A 50 -2.56 -0.53 -13.29
C MET A 50 -1.80 -0.65 -14.61
N GLU A 51 -1.34 -1.85 -14.97
CA GLU A 51 -0.70 -2.11 -16.26
C GLU A 51 -1.60 -1.69 -17.44
N LYS A 52 -2.89 -2.02 -17.38
CA LYS A 52 -3.86 -1.59 -18.40
C LYS A 52 -3.95 -0.07 -18.49
N LYS A 53 -4.08 0.61 -17.35
CA LYS A 53 -4.12 2.09 -17.32
C LYS A 53 -2.84 2.74 -17.85
N TYR A 54 -1.67 2.19 -17.49
CA TYR A 54 -0.39 2.65 -18.05
C TYR A 54 -0.34 2.49 -19.56
N ASN A 55 -0.79 1.36 -20.09
CA ASN A 55 -0.82 1.11 -21.54
C ASN A 55 -1.79 2.06 -22.25
N GLU A 56 -2.96 2.35 -21.69
CA GLU A 56 -3.93 3.31 -22.24
C GLU A 56 -3.33 4.72 -22.31
N VAL A 57 -2.70 5.17 -21.24
CA VAL A 57 -2.04 6.49 -21.18
C VAL A 57 -0.89 6.58 -22.18
N GLU A 58 -0.06 5.53 -22.26
CA GLU A 58 1.09 5.54 -23.15
C GLU A 58 0.67 5.50 -24.63
N GLN A 59 -0.35 4.73 -24.98
CA GLN A 59 -0.91 4.71 -26.34
C GLN A 59 -1.41 6.09 -26.77
N GLU A 60 -2.14 6.81 -25.91
CA GLU A 60 -2.62 8.16 -26.24
C GLU A 60 -1.47 9.16 -26.35
N ARG A 61 -0.48 9.07 -25.44
CA ARG A 61 0.72 9.91 -25.52
C ARG A 61 1.50 9.68 -26.83
N VAL A 62 1.71 8.42 -27.22
CA VAL A 62 2.39 8.05 -28.46
C VAL A 62 1.65 8.63 -29.65
N LYS A 63 0.33 8.49 -29.71
CA LYS A 63 -0.50 9.05 -30.79
C LYS A 63 -0.36 10.57 -30.89
N MET A 64 -0.40 11.29 -29.76
CA MET A 64 -0.19 12.75 -29.76
C MET A 64 1.21 13.12 -30.29
N VAL A 65 2.24 12.33 -29.95
CA VAL A 65 3.61 12.56 -30.43
C VAL A 65 3.73 12.27 -31.94
N GLU A 66 3.08 11.22 -32.43
CA GLU A 66 3.04 10.90 -33.87
C GLU A 66 2.34 12.02 -34.67
N GLU A 67 1.22 12.54 -34.16
CA GLU A 67 0.51 13.68 -34.77
C GLU A 67 1.42 14.91 -34.84
N TYR A 68 2.15 15.23 -33.76
CA TYR A 68 3.13 16.33 -33.75
C TYR A 68 4.22 16.11 -34.79
N GLN A 69 4.84 14.93 -34.81
CA GLN A 69 5.92 14.61 -35.76
C GLN A 69 5.47 14.71 -37.22
N ALA A 70 4.25 14.23 -37.53
CA ALA A 70 3.67 14.34 -38.87
C ALA A 70 3.42 15.81 -39.26
N ALA A 71 2.93 16.63 -38.33
CA ALA A 71 2.71 18.05 -38.56
C ALA A 71 4.04 18.80 -38.73
N GLU A 72 5.05 18.50 -37.90
CA GLU A 72 6.39 19.09 -37.99
C GLU A 72 7.07 18.74 -39.31
N LYS A 73 7.01 17.47 -39.72
CA LYS A 73 7.52 17.01 -41.03
C LYS A 73 6.86 17.78 -42.17
N THR A 74 5.53 17.88 -42.16
CA THR A 74 4.77 18.63 -43.17
C THR A 74 5.15 20.10 -43.20
N PHE A 75 5.34 20.72 -42.03
CA PHE A 75 5.80 22.09 -41.92
C PHE A 75 7.17 22.29 -42.55
N ASN A 76 8.14 21.42 -42.25
CA ASN A 76 9.49 21.50 -42.76
C ASN A 76 9.57 21.29 -44.29
N GLU A 77 8.82 20.35 -44.83
CA GLU A 77 8.76 20.07 -46.25
C GLU A 77 8.16 21.24 -47.08
N LYS A 78 7.19 21.93 -46.52
CA LYS A 78 6.46 23.00 -47.21
C LYS A 78 6.90 24.42 -46.78
N ALA A 79 7.88 24.54 -45.90
CA ALA A 79 8.30 25.81 -45.34
C ALA A 79 8.72 26.86 -46.39
N SER A 80 9.32 26.43 -47.51
CA SER A 80 9.72 27.31 -48.62
C SER A 80 8.55 27.85 -49.41
N THR A 81 7.40 27.19 -49.41
CA THR A 81 6.19 27.60 -50.13
C THR A 81 5.22 28.41 -49.31
N TYR A 82 5.40 28.44 -47.98
CA TYR A 82 4.51 29.16 -47.09
C TYR A 82 4.79 30.67 -47.04
N THR A 83 3.72 31.48 -47.01
CA THR A 83 3.83 32.91 -46.65
C THR A 83 4.27 33.06 -45.20
N GLN A 84 4.75 34.27 -44.86
CA GLN A 84 5.19 34.55 -43.47
C GLN A 84 4.07 34.33 -42.42
N ILE A 85 2.84 34.70 -42.77
CA ILE A 85 1.67 34.51 -41.92
C ILE A 85 1.40 33.05 -41.69
N VAL A 86 1.44 32.21 -42.76
CA VAL A 86 1.22 30.76 -42.65
C VAL A 86 2.33 30.11 -41.82
N LYS A 87 3.59 30.53 -42.01
CA LYS A 87 4.70 30.00 -41.16
C LYS A 87 4.47 30.29 -39.69
N GLN A 88 4.08 31.53 -39.37
CA GLN A 88 3.81 31.90 -37.97
C GLN A 88 2.66 31.12 -37.37
N THR A 89 1.55 30.97 -38.10
CA THR A 89 0.39 30.18 -37.63
C THR A 89 0.77 28.72 -37.40
N LYS A 90 1.48 28.09 -38.36
CA LYS A 90 1.90 26.68 -38.24
C LYS A 90 2.91 26.46 -37.11
N SER A 91 3.83 27.41 -36.91
CA SER A 91 4.75 27.34 -35.76
C SER A 91 4.01 27.45 -34.43
N GLN A 92 2.97 28.29 -34.34
CA GLN A 92 2.12 28.37 -33.14
C GLN A 92 1.31 27.07 -32.91
N GLU A 93 0.78 26.48 -33.98
CA GLU A 93 0.10 25.15 -33.90
C GLU A 93 1.02 24.09 -33.34
N LEU A 94 2.25 23.99 -33.85
CA LEU A 94 3.26 23.04 -33.37
C LEU A 94 3.60 23.27 -31.88
N ALA A 95 3.78 24.52 -31.47
CA ALA A 95 4.02 24.86 -30.07
C ALA A 95 2.85 24.47 -29.17
N GLN A 96 1.62 24.67 -29.64
CA GLN A 96 0.42 24.22 -28.91
C GLN A 96 0.33 22.70 -28.79
N MET A 97 0.77 21.94 -29.83
CA MET A 97 0.82 20.48 -29.74
C MET A 97 1.82 20.02 -28.69
N VAL A 98 3.01 20.61 -28.63
CA VAL A 98 4.00 20.31 -27.59
C VAL A 98 3.42 20.60 -26.20
N GLN A 99 2.80 21.76 -26.01
CA GLN A 99 2.18 22.12 -24.74
C GLN A 99 1.06 21.13 -24.33
N ARG A 100 0.26 20.68 -25.29
CA ARG A 100 -0.77 19.66 -25.06
C ARG A 100 -0.18 18.33 -24.60
N ILE A 101 0.90 17.86 -25.22
CA ILE A 101 1.59 16.63 -24.84
C ILE A 101 2.14 16.76 -23.42
N GLN A 102 2.75 17.88 -23.07
CA GLN A 102 3.26 18.13 -21.73
C GLN A 102 2.15 18.12 -20.68
N ASN A 103 1.08 18.86 -20.92
CA ASN A 103 -0.08 18.92 -20.01
C ASN A 103 -0.74 17.54 -19.85
N TYR A 104 -0.89 16.80 -20.95
CA TYR A 104 -1.42 15.43 -20.90
C TYR A 104 -0.55 14.53 -20.02
N THR A 105 0.77 14.58 -20.22
CA THR A 105 1.71 13.76 -19.46
C THR A 105 1.64 14.04 -17.96
N GLU A 106 1.55 15.32 -17.58
CA GLU A 106 1.43 15.72 -16.18
C GLU A 106 0.12 15.26 -15.54
N LEU A 107 -1.01 15.51 -16.22
CA LEU A 107 -2.33 15.08 -15.76
C LEU A 107 -2.43 13.55 -15.66
N ALA A 108 -1.89 12.83 -16.65
CA ALA A 108 -1.87 11.38 -16.65
C ALA A 108 -1.05 10.80 -15.48
N GLN A 109 0.10 11.39 -15.15
CA GLN A 109 0.88 10.98 -13.98
C GLN A 109 0.09 11.16 -12.67
N GLN A 110 -0.62 12.27 -12.52
CA GLN A 110 -1.46 12.53 -11.36
C GLN A 110 -2.61 11.52 -11.27
N GLU A 111 -3.25 11.24 -12.40
CA GLU A 111 -4.35 10.26 -12.46
C GLU A 111 -3.88 8.83 -12.16
N LEU A 112 -2.73 8.42 -12.70
CA LEU A 112 -2.14 7.11 -12.40
C LEU A 112 -1.77 6.98 -10.91
N ALA A 113 -1.18 8.02 -10.31
CA ALA A 113 -0.86 8.02 -8.88
C ALA A 113 -2.12 7.91 -8.01
N LYS A 114 -3.17 8.63 -8.37
CA LYS A 114 -4.47 8.57 -7.70
C LYS A 114 -5.09 7.18 -7.84
N ALA A 115 -5.12 6.63 -9.05
CA ALA A 115 -5.65 5.30 -9.32
C ALA A 115 -4.90 4.22 -8.51
N GLN A 116 -3.57 4.30 -8.45
CA GLN A 116 -2.76 3.39 -7.65
C GLN A 116 -3.14 3.45 -6.17
N GLN A 117 -3.32 4.65 -5.61
CA GLN A 117 -3.73 4.83 -4.22
C GLN A 117 -5.13 4.27 -3.98
N GLU A 118 -6.09 4.56 -4.86
CA GLU A 118 -7.47 4.08 -4.75
C GLU A 118 -7.57 2.56 -4.82
N LEU A 119 -6.77 1.92 -5.66
CA LEU A 119 -6.73 0.47 -5.80
C LEU A 119 -5.96 -0.22 -4.65
N THR A 120 -4.93 0.43 -4.11
CA THR A 120 -4.10 -0.14 -3.03
C THR A 120 -4.77 -0.01 -1.66
N ASN A 121 -5.46 1.10 -1.39
CA ASN A 121 -6.07 1.36 -0.08
C ASN A 121 -6.97 0.23 0.43
N PRO A 122 -7.93 -0.31 -0.34
CA PRO A 122 -8.79 -1.40 0.14
C PRO A 122 -8.01 -2.68 0.47
N ILE A 123 -6.92 -2.96 -0.26
CA ILE A 123 -6.05 -4.12 -0.02
C ILE A 123 -5.33 -3.97 1.31
N VAL A 124 -4.76 -2.78 1.55
CA VAL A 124 -4.07 -2.45 2.81
C VAL A 124 -5.03 -2.51 4.00
N GLU A 125 -6.23 -1.96 3.87
CA GLU A 125 -7.23 -2.01 4.95
C GLU A 125 -7.69 -3.45 5.24
N LYS A 126 -7.88 -4.28 4.22
CA LYS A 126 -8.18 -5.71 4.38
C LYS A 126 -7.04 -6.45 5.09
N ALA A 127 -5.79 -6.17 4.72
CA ALA A 127 -4.63 -6.74 5.37
C ALA A 127 -4.53 -6.33 6.85
N LYS A 128 -4.72 -5.04 7.16
CA LYS A 128 -4.74 -4.52 8.53
C LYS A 128 -5.83 -5.18 9.38
N ALA A 129 -7.04 -5.31 8.84
CA ALA A 129 -8.14 -5.96 9.53
C ALA A 129 -7.80 -7.42 9.86
N ALA A 130 -7.25 -8.17 8.90
CA ALA A 130 -6.84 -9.56 9.11
C ALA A 130 -5.74 -9.69 10.18
N VAL A 131 -4.74 -8.80 10.17
CA VAL A 131 -3.68 -8.76 11.18
C VAL A 131 -4.26 -8.45 12.56
N ALA A 132 -5.16 -7.48 12.66
CA ALA A 132 -5.79 -7.12 13.93
C ALA A 132 -6.61 -8.26 14.52
N GLU A 133 -7.40 -8.96 13.70
CA GLU A 133 -8.20 -10.10 14.15
C GLU A 133 -7.32 -11.27 14.59
N VAL A 134 -6.28 -11.61 13.83
CA VAL A 134 -5.33 -12.67 14.19
C VAL A 134 -4.54 -12.32 15.44
N GLY A 135 -4.08 -11.07 15.55
CA GLY A 135 -3.40 -10.57 16.73
C GLY A 135 -4.26 -10.70 17.98
N LYS A 136 -5.52 -10.24 17.90
CA LYS A 136 -6.51 -10.33 18.99
C LYS A 136 -6.78 -11.80 19.38
N ALA A 137 -6.98 -12.69 18.40
CA ALA A 137 -7.23 -14.10 18.64
C ALA A 137 -6.07 -14.81 19.33
N ASN A 138 -4.83 -14.31 19.16
CA ASN A 138 -3.62 -14.87 19.77
C ASN A 138 -3.17 -14.12 21.05
N GLY A 139 -3.97 -13.21 21.56
CA GLY A 139 -3.68 -12.42 22.76
C GLY A 139 -2.49 -11.46 22.57
N VAL A 140 -2.23 -11.04 21.34
CA VAL A 140 -1.17 -10.08 21.01
C VAL A 140 -1.66 -8.67 21.31
N THR A 141 -0.87 -7.93 22.09
CA THR A 141 -1.19 -6.55 22.48
C THR A 141 -0.77 -5.54 21.40
N CYS A 142 0.32 -5.83 20.69
CA CYS A 142 0.87 -4.98 19.65
C CYS A 142 1.50 -5.82 18.56
N VAL A 143 1.31 -5.42 17.29
CA VAL A 143 1.96 -6.02 16.12
C VAL A 143 2.89 -4.99 15.51
N ILE A 144 4.15 -5.36 15.29
CA ILE A 144 5.19 -4.51 14.76
C ILE A 144 5.57 -5.02 13.36
N SER A 145 5.80 -4.10 12.42
CA SER A 145 6.33 -4.48 11.11
C SER A 145 7.75 -5.04 11.23
N LYS A 146 8.02 -6.15 10.54
CA LYS A 146 9.34 -6.79 10.54
C LYS A 146 10.45 -5.85 10.06
N GLU A 147 10.14 -4.92 9.18
CA GLU A 147 11.09 -3.98 8.60
C GLU A 147 11.76 -3.03 9.61
N VAL A 148 11.05 -2.74 10.72
CA VAL A 148 11.59 -1.87 11.78
C VAL A 148 12.20 -2.65 12.94
N LEU A 149 12.20 -3.98 12.88
CA LEU A 149 12.76 -4.84 13.92
C LEU A 149 14.23 -5.14 13.63
N VAL A 150 15.11 -4.68 14.50
CA VAL A 150 16.55 -5.00 14.45
C VAL A 150 16.82 -6.38 15.05
N TYR A 151 16.02 -6.80 16.05
CA TYR A 151 16.17 -8.07 16.74
C TYR A 151 14.80 -8.60 17.19
N THR A 152 14.63 -9.90 17.11
CA THR A 152 13.48 -10.63 17.67
C THR A 152 13.97 -11.72 18.61
N ALA A 153 13.48 -11.72 19.84
CA ALA A 153 13.82 -12.77 20.82
C ALA A 153 13.23 -14.12 20.41
N PRO A 154 13.85 -15.23 20.78
CA PRO A 154 13.24 -16.55 20.67
C PRO A 154 11.88 -16.58 21.38
N GLY A 155 10.82 -16.94 20.65
CA GLY A 155 9.44 -16.92 21.16
C GLY A 155 8.60 -15.71 20.77
N ALA A 156 9.15 -14.70 20.08
CA ALA A 156 8.35 -13.67 19.45
C ALA A 156 7.41 -14.28 18.39
N LEU A 157 6.15 -13.86 18.38
CA LEU A 157 5.12 -14.47 17.53
C LEU A 157 5.16 -13.88 16.13
N ASP A 158 5.54 -14.69 15.14
CA ASP A 158 5.35 -14.38 13.73
C ASP A 158 3.87 -14.61 13.35
N LEU A 159 3.19 -13.53 12.94
CA LEU A 159 1.79 -13.59 12.55
C LEU A 159 1.60 -13.93 11.06
N MET A 160 2.64 -13.87 10.25
CA MET A 160 2.55 -14.06 8.80
C MET A 160 1.83 -15.36 8.39
N PRO A 161 2.21 -16.56 8.93
CA PRO A 161 1.53 -17.80 8.54
C PRO A 161 0.07 -17.86 8.97
N LEU A 162 -0.25 -17.25 10.12
CA LEU A 162 -1.61 -17.24 10.66
C LEU A 162 -2.53 -16.30 9.85
N VAL A 163 -2.02 -15.12 9.49
CA VAL A 163 -2.77 -14.15 8.70
C VAL A 163 -2.97 -14.64 7.27
N LYS A 164 -1.95 -15.25 6.66
CA LYS A 164 -2.10 -15.89 5.34
C LYS A 164 -3.19 -16.95 5.33
N LYS A 165 -3.20 -17.83 6.32
CA LYS A 165 -4.24 -18.87 6.44
C LYS A 165 -5.64 -18.27 6.55
N LYS A 166 -5.77 -17.09 7.14
CA LYS A 166 -7.05 -16.38 7.23
C LYS A 166 -7.46 -15.69 5.93
N LEU A 167 -6.51 -15.05 5.23
CA LEU A 167 -6.76 -14.31 4.00
C LEU A 167 -6.99 -15.20 2.78
N VAL A 168 -6.38 -16.39 2.78
CA VAL A 168 -6.61 -17.42 1.77
C VAL A 168 -7.46 -18.52 2.40
N PRO A 169 -8.79 -18.43 2.38
CA PRO A 169 -9.62 -19.53 2.82
C PRO A 169 -9.28 -20.76 1.98
N ALA A 170 -9.30 -21.95 2.61
CA ALA A 170 -8.87 -23.23 2.06
C ALA A 170 -9.63 -23.73 0.79
N SER A 171 -10.26 -22.81 0.03
CA SER A 171 -11.10 -23.10 -1.14
C SER A 171 -10.37 -23.10 -2.48
N THR A 172 -9.05 -22.85 -2.55
CA THR A 172 -8.30 -22.84 -3.80
C THR A 172 -7.26 -23.96 -3.94
N ALA A 173 -7.34 -24.99 -3.08
CA ALA A 173 -6.59 -26.22 -3.27
C ALA A 173 -7.52 -27.27 -3.91
N LYS A 174 -7.73 -27.18 -5.25
CA LYS A 174 -8.26 -28.27 -6.05
C LYS A 174 -7.56 -28.26 -7.42
#